data_e038c9824baf9d5f4cd6da85c4bcf8f0
#
_entry.id   e038c9824baf9d5f4cd6da85c4bcf8f0
#
_cell.length_a   1.000
_cell.length_b   1.000
_cell.length_c   1.000
_cell.angle_alpha   90.00
_cell.angle_beta   90.00
_cell.angle_gamma   90.00
#
_symmetry.space_group_name_H-M   'P 1'
#
loop_
_entity.id
_entity.type
_entity.pdbx_description
1 polymer ?
#
loop_
_entity_poly.entity_id
_entity_poly.type
_entity_poly.pdbx_seq_one_letter_code
_entity_poly.pdbx_strand_id
1 'polypeptide(L)'
;MLSLPALVESRDDLLLERITLLNELGRNEEAKDQIDSHRFHPWEGGEGKVPAQYQAARVALARKAMEEKRWKDAVRWLEECLVYPQNLGEGKLSGAQEQDFYWYLGCAWNGAGDNDKARECWEKAASGKLKPASALYYNDANPEKIYYQGLALNALGRVNKAREKFQSLFDFASQHIDDEVTMDYFAVSLPDLLVWDEDLTKRNRANCKHLLDLANKGLALLQSKEVQ
;
A
#
# COMPACT_ATOMS: atom_id res chain seq x y z
N MET A 1 -28.93 -12.33 -23.69
CA MET A 1 -28.81 -11.72 -22.36
C MET A 1 -27.65 -12.42 -21.68
N LEU A 2 -26.59 -11.69 -21.28
CA LEU A 2 -25.46 -12.30 -20.59
C LEU A 2 -25.89 -12.78 -19.18
N SER A 3 -25.36 -13.91 -18.72
CA SER A 3 -25.49 -14.31 -17.31
C SER A 3 -24.74 -13.30 -16.40
N LEU A 4 -25.10 -13.19 -15.13
CA LEU A 4 -24.44 -12.29 -14.19
C LEU A 4 -22.92 -12.50 -14.11
N PRO A 5 -22.39 -13.74 -14.03
CA PRO A 5 -20.94 -13.98 -14.11
C PRO A 5 -20.30 -13.50 -15.42
N ALA A 6 -20.91 -13.78 -16.57
CA ALA A 6 -20.43 -13.34 -17.86
C ALA A 6 -20.43 -11.81 -18.02
N LEU A 7 -21.37 -11.11 -17.38
CA LEU A 7 -21.40 -9.65 -17.36
C LEU A 7 -20.20 -9.11 -16.55
N VAL A 8 -19.92 -9.67 -15.38
CA VAL A 8 -18.79 -9.25 -14.55
C VAL A 8 -17.46 -9.47 -15.30
N GLU A 9 -17.30 -10.63 -15.97
CA GLU A 9 -16.09 -10.96 -16.72
C GLU A 9 -15.88 -10.08 -17.97
N SER A 10 -16.96 -9.50 -18.51
CA SER A 10 -16.91 -8.64 -19.70
C SER A 10 -16.66 -7.16 -19.41
N ARG A 11 -16.61 -6.76 -18.13
CA ARG A 11 -16.45 -5.35 -17.71
C ARG A 11 -15.34 -5.22 -16.70
N ASP A 12 -14.31 -4.48 -17.04
CA ASP A 12 -13.12 -4.29 -16.23
C ASP A 12 -13.43 -3.67 -14.84
N ASP A 13 -14.34 -2.71 -14.79
CA ASP A 13 -14.78 -2.08 -13.55
C ASP A 13 -15.46 -3.07 -12.59
N LEU A 14 -16.38 -3.90 -13.09
CA LEU A 14 -17.06 -4.90 -12.27
C LEU A 14 -16.14 -6.04 -11.84
N LEU A 15 -15.23 -6.45 -12.74
CA LEU A 15 -14.25 -7.46 -12.40
C LEU A 15 -13.29 -6.95 -11.33
N LEU A 16 -12.86 -5.69 -11.42
CA LEU A 16 -12.00 -5.09 -10.41
C LEU A 16 -12.68 -5.00 -9.05
N GLU A 17 -13.95 -4.62 -8.99
CA GLU A 17 -14.73 -4.64 -7.74
C GLU A 17 -14.80 -6.05 -7.12
N ARG A 18 -15.04 -7.07 -7.95
CA ARG A 18 -14.99 -8.46 -7.49
C ARG A 18 -13.63 -8.85 -6.92
N ILE A 19 -12.56 -8.45 -7.58
CA ILE A 19 -11.18 -8.70 -7.13
C ILE A 19 -10.89 -7.96 -5.83
N THR A 20 -11.34 -6.73 -5.70
CA THR A 20 -11.23 -5.94 -4.46
C THR A 20 -11.91 -6.66 -3.30
N LEU A 21 -13.14 -7.11 -3.48
CA LEU A 21 -13.86 -7.88 -2.47
C LEU A 21 -13.17 -9.21 -2.12
N LEU A 22 -12.57 -9.90 -3.10
CA LEU A 22 -11.80 -11.12 -2.84
C LEU A 22 -10.58 -10.83 -1.96
N ASN A 23 -9.85 -9.75 -2.23
CA ASN A 23 -8.71 -9.32 -1.41
C ASN A 23 -9.15 -8.97 0.02
N GLU A 24 -10.23 -8.21 0.19
CA GLU A 24 -10.78 -7.85 1.50
C GLU A 24 -11.24 -9.05 2.31
N LEU A 25 -11.78 -10.09 1.65
CA LEU A 25 -12.18 -11.35 2.27
C LEU A 25 -11.01 -12.32 2.52
N GLY A 26 -9.77 -11.94 2.18
CA GLY A 26 -8.58 -12.79 2.34
C GLY A 26 -8.48 -13.91 1.30
N ARG A 27 -9.30 -13.91 0.23
CA ARG A 27 -9.28 -14.86 -0.88
C ARG A 27 -8.25 -14.45 -1.93
N ASN A 28 -7.01 -14.21 -1.47
CA ASN A 28 -5.98 -13.54 -2.27
C ASN A 28 -5.47 -14.37 -3.45
N GLU A 29 -5.48 -15.71 -3.35
CA GLU A 29 -5.14 -16.61 -4.45
C GLU A 29 -6.16 -16.47 -5.60
N GLU A 30 -7.44 -16.41 -5.29
CA GLU A 30 -8.49 -16.20 -6.29
C GLU A 30 -8.44 -14.79 -6.90
N ALA A 31 -8.18 -13.76 -6.10
CA ALA A 31 -7.98 -12.40 -6.59
C ALA A 31 -6.80 -12.34 -7.58
N LYS A 32 -5.65 -12.94 -7.19
CA LYS A 32 -4.47 -13.06 -8.04
C LYS A 32 -4.79 -13.77 -9.36
N ASP A 33 -5.44 -14.92 -9.31
CA ASP A 33 -5.73 -15.71 -10.51
C ASP A 33 -6.63 -14.96 -11.50
N GLN A 34 -7.61 -14.19 -10.99
CA GLN A 34 -8.46 -13.35 -11.84
C GLN A 34 -7.69 -12.19 -12.47
N ILE A 35 -6.83 -11.52 -11.71
CA ILE A 35 -5.99 -10.42 -12.26
C ILE A 35 -5.02 -10.97 -13.31
N ASP A 36 -4.36 -12.08 -13.04
CA ASP A 36 -3.32 -12.62 -13.91
C ASP A 36 -3.90 -13.18 -15.23
N SER A 37 -5.14 -13.68 -15.21
CA SER A 37 -5.82 -14.22 -16.37
C SER A 37 -6.57 -13.20 -17.23
N HIS A 38 -6.78 -11.98 -16.73
CA HIS A 38 -7.51 -10.94 -17.43
C HIS A 38 -6.58 -9.86 -17.99
N ARG A 39 -6.98 -9.27 -19.11
CA ARG A 39 -6.33 -8.10 -19.70
C ARG A 39 -7.20 -6.87 -19.49
N PHE A 40 -6.80 -6.03 -18.56
CA PHE A 40 -7.46 -4.77 -18.26
C PHE A 40 -7.16 -3.71 -19.32
N HIS A 41 -8.11 -2.79 -19.50
CA HIS A 41 -7.98 -1.62 -20.34
C HIS A 41 -8.01 -0.38 -19.45
N PRO A 42 -7.18 0.64 -19.70
CA PRO A 42 -7.23 1.88 -18.94
C PRO A 42 -8.59 2.56 -19.12
N TRP A 43 -9.14 3.11 -18.04
CA TRP A 43 -10.34 3.96 -18.10
C TRP A 43 -10.17 5.16 -17.19
N GLU A 44 -10.84 6.27 -17.50
CA GLU A 44 -10.82 7.48 -16.71
C GLU A 44 -11.40 7.22 -15.30
N GLY A 45 -10.66 7.63 -14.26
CA GLY A 45 -11.00 7.36 -12.85
C GLY A 45 -10.65 5.95 -12.36
N GLY A 46 -9.96 5.15 -13.19
CA GLY A 46 -9.45 3.82 -12.84
C GLY A 46 -7.95 3.76 -12.55
N GLU A 47 -7.27 4.91 -12.68
CA GLU A 47 -5.81 5.00 -12.58
C GLU A 47 -5.31 4.46 -11.23
N GLY A 48 -4.35 3.55 -11.31
CA GLY A 48 -3.72 2.92 -10.15
C GLY A 48 -4.56 1.85 -9.45
N LYS A 49 -5.86 1.71 -9.76
CA LYS A 49 -6.74 0.76 -9.05
C LYS A 49 -6.41 -0.69 -9.35
N VAL A 50 -6.16 -1.04 -10.61
CA VAL A 50 -5.79 -2.40 -11.00
C VAL A 50 -4.42 -2.79 -10.42
N PRO A 51 -3.35 -1.99 -10.59
CA PRO A 51 -2.07 -2.25 -9.94
C PRO A 51 -2.17 -2.37 -8.43
N ALA A 52 -3.00 -1.56 -7.76
CA ALA A 52 -3.19 -1.64 -6.32
C ALA A 52 -3.75 -3.00 -5.88
N GLN A 53 -4.75 -3.55 -6.58
CA GLN A 53 -5.31 -4.87 -6.27
C GLN A 53 -4.34 -6.01 -6.62
N TYR A 54 -3.57 -5.87 -7.71
CA TYR A 54 -2.49 -6.79 -8.07
C TYR A 54 -1.44 -6.88 -6.96
N GLN A 55 -1.02 -5.75 -6.42
CA GLN A 55 -0.06 -5.67 -5.33
C GLN A 55 -0.64 -6.15 -4.00
N ALA A 56 -1.89 -5.78 -3.68
CA ALA A 56 -2.57 -6.20 -2.45
C ALA A 56 -2.64 -7.73 -2.32
N ALA A 57 -3.04 -8.43 -3.38
CA ALA A 57 -3.09 -9.89 -3.40
C ALA A 57 -1.70 -10.50 -3.12
N ARG A 58 -0.66 -10.00 -3.78
CA ARG A 58 0.72 -10.52 -3.66
C ARG A 58 1.34 -10.23 -2.30
N VAL A 59 1.12 -9.04 -1.76
CA VAL A 59 1.59 -8.70 -0.40
C VAL A 59 0.92 -9.62 0.63
N ALA A 60 -0.38 -9.90 0.50
CA ALA A 60 -1.08 -10.80 1.41
C ALA A 60 -0.53 -12.23 1.31
N LEU A 61 -0.29 -12.75 0.09
CA LEU A 61 0.33 -14.06 -0.15
C LEU A 61 1.77 -14.13 0.40
N ALA A 62 2.54 -13.04 0.22
CA ALA A 62 3.89 -12.95 0.77
C ALA A 62 3.89 -13.00 2.30
N ARG A 63 3.00 -12.25 2.94
CA ARG A 63 2.87 -12.25 4.41
C ARG A 63 2.51 -13.65 4.94
N LYS A 64 1.54 -14.32 4.33
CA LYS A 64 1.19 -15.70 4.65
C LYS A 64 2.39 -16.64 4.49
N ALA A 65 3.14 -16.52 3.39
CA ALA A 65 4.34 -17.30 3.15
C ALA A 65 5.43 -17.04 4.21
N MET A 66 5.59 -15.78 4.67
CA MET A 66 6.52 -15.42 5.75
C MET A 66 6.11 -16.05 7.09
N GLU A 67 4.83 -16.03 7.45
CA GLU A 67 4.30 -16.69 8.65
C GLU A 67 4.57 -18.19 8.66
N GLU A 68 4.48 -18.81 7.47
CA GLU A 68 4.78 -20.24 7.24
C GLU A 68 6.28 -20.51 7.02
N LYS A 69 7.14 -19.50 7.11
CA LYS A 69 8.60 -19.56 6.86
C LYS A 69 8.97 -20.03 5.43
N ARG A 70 8.08 -19.87 4.48
CA ARG A 70 8.31 -20.12 3.05
C ARG A 70 8.95 -18.88 2.39
N TRP A 71 10.18 -18.59 2.82
CA TRP A 71 10.87 -17.34 2.48
C TRP A 71 11.05 -17.09 0.98
N LYS A 72 11.34 -18.16 0.21
CA LYS A 72 11.50 -18.06 -1.26
C LYS A 72 10.19 -17.64 -1.94
N ASP A 73 9.06 -18.18 -1.47
CA ASP A 73 7.75 -17.78 -1.99
C ASP A 73 7.42 -16.34 -1.65
N ALA A 74 7.71 -15.92 -0.41
CA ALA A 74 7.52 -14.54 0.02
C ALA A 74 8.33 -13.56 -0.84
N VAL A 75 9.60 -13.84 -1.07
CA VAL A 75 10.46 -13.02 -1.93
C VAL A 75 9.87 -12.93 -3.34
N ARG A 76 9.49 -14.04 -3.95
CA ARG A 76 8.91 -14.05 -5.29
C ARG A 76 7.67 -13.16 -5.38
N TRP A 77 6.71 -13.29 -4.46
CA TRP A 77 5.49 -12.47 -4.46
C TRP A 77 5.79 -10.98 -4.31
N LEU A 78 6.78 -10.63 -3.49
CA LEU A 78 7.15 -9.23 -3.28
C LEU A 78 7.94 -8.64 -4.46
N GLU A 79 8.77 -9.45 -5.13
CA GLU A 79 9.45 -9.03 -6.36
C GLU A 79 8.43 -8.78 -7.49
N GLU A 80 7.37 -9.59 -7.59
CA GLU A 80 6.28 -9.37 -8.53
C GLU A 80 5.56 -8.04 -8.28
N CYS A 81 5.43 -7.58 -7.01
CA CYS A 81 4.85 -6.26 -6.71
C CYS A 81 5.63 -5.08 -7.33
N LEU A 82 6.91 -5.26 -7.62
CA LEU A 82 7.78 -4.23 -8.19
C LEU A 82 7.65 -4.11 -9.72
N VAL A 83 6.93 -5.02 -10.35
CA VAL A 83 6.78 -5.10 -11.81
C VAL A 83 5.31 -4.98 -12.17
N TYR A 84 5.00 -4.16 -13.18
CA TYR A 84 3.64 -4.07 -13.73
C TYR A 84 3.60 -4.84 -15.05
N PRO A 85 3.01 -6.05 -15.07
CA PRO A 85 2.83 -6.80 -16.31
C PRO A 85 1.81 -6.10 -17.21
N GLN A 86 1.95 -6.30 -18.52
CA GLN A 86 1.14 -5.58 -19.53
C GLN A 86 -0.37 -5.79 -19.42
N ASN A 87 -0.79 -6.91 -18.86
CA ASN A 87 -2.21 -7.23 -18.68
C ASN A 87 -2.92 -6.31 -17.68
N LEU A 88 -2.20 -5.58 -16.84
CA LEU A 88 -2.80 -4.60 -15.94
C LEU A 88 -3.35 -3.35 -16.66
N GLY A 89 -2.97 -3.14 -17.93
CA GLY A 89 -3.40 -1.98 -18.73
C GLY A 89 -2.69 -0.67 -18.36
N GLU A 90 -1.84 -0.67 -17.35
CA GLU A 90 -1.13 0.51 -16.86
C GLU A 90 0.37 0.27 -16.74
N GLY A 91 1.16 1.32 -17.01
CA GLY A 91 2.60 1.32 -16.79
C GLY A 91 2.98 1.84 -15.41
N LYS A 92 4.06 1.32 -14.84
CA LYS A 92 4.60 1.81 -13.57
C LYS A 92 5.17 3.22 -13.74
N LEU A 93 4.73 4.15 -12.90
CA LEU A 93 5.26 5.51 -12.88
C LEU A 93 6.66 5.56 -12.25
N SER A 94 7.52 6.46 -12.74
CA SER A 94 8.89 6.64 -12.23
C SER A 94 8.95 7.07 -10.75
N GLY A 95 7.86 7.59 -10.20
CA GLY A 95 7.72 8.01 -8.81
C GLY A 95 6.96 7.03 -7.92
N ALA A 96 6.70 5.80 -8.39
CA ALA A 96 5.95 4.81 -7.62
C ALA A 96 6.55 4.60 -6.22
N GLN A 97 5.67 4.63 -5.21
CA GLN A 97 6.06 4.50 -3.81
C GLN A 97 6.02 3.04 -3.40
N GLU A 98 7.20 2.46 -3.15
CA GLU A 98 7.40 1.02 -2.94
C GLU A 98 8.04 0.70 -1.57
N GLN A 99 7.97 1.63 -0.60
CA GLN A 99 8.64 1.50 0.70
C GLN A 99 8.17 0.26 1.46
N ASP A 100 6.88 -0.07 1.39
CA ASP A 100 6.30 -1.27 2.00
C ASP A 100 6.81 -2.56 1.34
N PHE A 101 6.87 -2.62 0.02
CA PHE A 101 7.37 -3.82 -0.68
C PHE A 101 8.83 -4.08 -0.35
N TYR A 102 9.68 -3.05 -0.38
CA TYR A 102 11.08 -3.17 0.02
C TYR A 102 11.24 -3.47 1.51
N TRP A 103 10.37 -2.96 2.38
CA TRP A 103 10.34 -3.35 3.78
C TRP A 103 10.08 -4.85 3.95
N TYR A 104 9.01 -5.37 3.35
CA TYR A 104 8.67 -6.79 3.42
C TYR A 104 9.73 -7.68 2.74
N LEU A 105 10.31 -7.26 1.61
CA LEU A 105 11.44 -7.95 0.98
C LEU A 105 12.62 -8.07 1.93
N GLY A 106 12.99 -7.00 2.61
CA GLY A 106 14.04 -7.02 3.62
C GLY A 106 13.74 -8.01 4.75
N CYS A 107 12.48 -8.04 5.23
CA CYS A 107 12.05 -9.00 6.24
C CYS A 107 12.12 -10.46 5.72
N ALA A 108 11.71 -10.71 4.48
CA ALA A 108 11.76 -12.04 3.87
C ALA A 108 13.20 -12.53 3.67
N TRP A 109 14.10 -11.67 3.16
CA TRP A 109 15.51 -12.00 3.03
C TRP A 109 16.20 -12.23 4.37
N ASN A 110 15.90 -11.41 5.39
CA ASN A 110 16.40 -11.63 6.75
C ASN A 110 15.93 -12.97 7.32
N GLY A 111 14.65 -13.33 7.12
CA GLY A 111 14.12 -14.62 7.52
C GLY A 111 14.76 -15.81 6.78
N ALA A 112 15.18 -15.60 5.53
CA ALA A 112 15.92 -16.57 4.73
C ALA A 112 17.41 -16.67 5.11
N GLY A 113 17.91 -15.79 5.98
CA GLY A 113 19.32 -15.74 6.41
C GLY A 113 20.24 -14.91 5.50
N ASP A 114 19.71 -14.23 4.48
CA ASP A 114 20.47 -13.34 3.59
C ASP A 114 20.43 -11.90 4.11
N ASN A 115 21.29 -11.60 5.08
CA ASN A 115 21.32 -10.31 5.76
C ASN A 115 21.78 -9.16 4.86
N ASP A 116 22.60 -9.45 3.84
CA ASP A 116 23.08 -8.42 2.92
C ASP A 116 21.93 -7.93 2.03
N LYS A 117 21.18 -8.85 1.42
CA LYS A 117 19.98 -8.48 0.65
C LYS A 117 18.90 -7.83 1.51
N ALA A 118 18.71 -8.31 2.75
CA ALA A 118 17.80 -7.68 3.69
C ALA A 118 18.14 -6.21 3.91
N ARG A 119 19.43 -5.93 4.15
CA ARG A 119 19.93 -4.58 4.34
C ARG A 119 19.74 -3.69 3.10
N GLU A 120 20.07 -4.21 1.91
CA GLU A 120 19.84 -3.49 0.65
C GLU A 120 18.37 -3.10 0.46
N CYS A 121 17.45 -4.02 0.75
CA CYS A 121 16.01 -3.77 0.67
C CYS A 121 15.58 -2.70 1.70
N TRP A 122 16.03 -2.79 2.94
CA TRP A 122 15.70 -1.79 3.96
C TRP A 122 16.29 -0.40 3.65
N GLU A 123 17.47 -0.29 3.01
CA GLU A 123 17.99 0.99 2.53
C GLU A 123 17.06 1.60 1.46
N LYS A 124 16.54 0.78 0.53
CA LYS A 124 15.56 1.23 -0.46
C LYS A 124 14.25 1.66 0.21
N ALA A 125 13.73 0.87 1.15
CA ALA A 125 12.54 1.20 1.92
C ALA A 125 12.69 2.51 2.71
N ALA A 126 13.87 2.76 3.29
CA ALA A 126 14.18 3.97 4.06
C ALA A 126 14.37 5.22 3.18
N SER A 127 14.49 5.06 1.87
CA SER A 127 14.79 6.15 0.94
C SER A 127 13.59 7.04 0.63
N GLY A 128 13.86 8.22 0.03
CA GLY A 128 12.84 9.18 -0.40
C GLY A 128 12.46 10.20 0.67
N LYS A 129 11.95 11.35 0.20
CA LYS A 129 11.52 12.47 1.05
C LYS A 129 9.98 12.54 1.11
N LEU A 130 9.36 11.52 1.72
CA LEU A 130 7.92 11.51 1.92
C LEU A 130 7.54 12.45 3.07
N LYS A 131 6.42 13.15 2.87
CA LYS A 131 5.76 13.96 3.90
C LYS A 131 4.33 13.44 4.07
N PRO A 132 3.76 13.47 5.29
CA PRO A 132 2.36 13.16 5.49
C PRO A 132 1.46 14.10 4.67
N ALA A 133 0.37 13.55 4.13
CA ALA A 133 -0.63 14.26 3.36
C ALA A 133 -2.01 13.66 3.61
N SER A 134 -3.06 14.33 3.16
CA SER A 134 -4.45 13.87 3.31
C SER A 134 -4.77 12.63 2.46
N ALA A 135 -4.00 12.36 1.41
CA ALA A 135 -4.23 11.26 0.47
C ALA A 135 -5.66 11.26 -0.11
N LEU A 136 -6.14 12.46 -0.49
CA LEU A 136 -7.48 12.63 -1.04
C LEU A 136 -7.55 12.33 -2.54
N TYR A 137 -6.45 12.56 -3.25
CA TYR A 137 -6.35 12.35 -4.69
C TYR A 137 -5.52 11.09 -5.00
N TYR A 138 -5.81 10.45 -6.13
CA TYR A 138 -5.14 9.22 -6.55
C TYR A 138 -3.60 9.34 -6.69
N ASN A 139 -3.12 10.54 -7.00
CA ASN A 139 -1.68 10.84 -7.14
C ASN A 139 -1.02 11.35 -5.86
N ASP A 140 -1.78 11.52 -4.78
CA ASP A 140 -1.22 11.91 -3.50
C ASP A 140 -0.29 10.82 -2.95
N ALA A 141 0.77 11.27 -2.31
CA ALA A 141 1.66 10.36 -1.61
C ALA A 141 0.90 9.63 -0.50
N ASN A 142 0.88 8.29 -0.54
CA ASN A 142 0.27 7.50 0.51
C ASN A 142 1.09 7.65 1.82
N PRO A 143 0.55 8.29 2.86
CA PRO A 143 1.31 8.57 4.08
C PRO A 143 1.70 7.31 4.86
N GLU A 144 1.05 6.16 4.64
CA GLU A 144 1.46 4.89 5.24
C GLU A 144 2.89 4.49 4.83
N LYS A 145 3.35 4.90 3.65
CA LYS A 145 4.73 4.62 3.19
C LYS A 145 5.79 5.20 4.13
N ILE A 146 5.45 6.28 4.87
CA ILE A 146 6.33 6.86 5.89
C ILE A 146 6.49 5.90 7.08
N TYR A 147 5.44 5.17 7.45
CA TYR A 147 5.53 4.14 8.47
C TYR A 147 6.56 3.06 8.11
N TYR A 148 6.53 2.58 6.88
CA TYR A 148 7.50 1.59 6.39
C TYR A 148 8.92 2.15 6.28
N GLN A 149 9.09 3.45 5.96
CA GLN A 149 10.38 4.12 6.10
C GLN A 149 10.89 4.08 7.55
N GLY A 150 10.02 4.36 8.51
CA GLY A 150 10.35 4.29 9.94
C GLY A 150 10.77 2.89 10.37
N LEU A 151 10.03 1.85 9.95
CA LEU A 151 10.37 0.46 10.24
C LEU A 151 11.73 0.07 9.66
N ALA A 152 12.01 0.44 8.41
CA ALA A 152 13.27 0.16 7.74
C ALA A 152 14.45 0.88 8.41
N LEU A 153 14.28 2.15 8.78
CA LEU A 153 15.27 2.90 9.54
C LEU A 153 15.59 2.25 10.88
N ASN A 154 14.57 1.75 11.58
CA ASN A 154 14.77 1.01 12.83
C ASN A 154 15.53 -0.31 12.62
N ALA A 155 15.21 -1.07 11.57
CA ALA A 155 15.93 -2.31 11.21
C ALA A 155 17.40 -2.04 10.88
N LEU A 156 17.71 -0.87 10.29
CA LEU A 156 19.06 -0.40 9.99
C LEU A 156 19.81 0.20 11.21
N GLY A 157 19.20 0.20 12.40
CA GLY A 157 19.78 0.79 13.61
C GLY A 157 19.71 2.33 13.68
N ARG A 158 18.97 2.97 12.78
CA ARG A 158 18.85 4.44 12.70
C ARG A 158 17.65 4.93 13.52
N VAL A 159 17.65 4.61 14.82
CA VAL A 159 16.51 4.77 15.75
C VAL A 159 15.96 6.20 15.78
N ASN A 160 16.84 7.21 15.86
CA ASN A 160 16.40 8.62 15.92
C ASN A 160 15.63 9.02 14.65
N LYS A 161 16.13 8.62 13.47
CA LYS A 161 15.43 8.88 12.20
C LYS A 161 14.12 8.12 12.08
N ALA A 162 14.04 6.89 12.62
CA ALA A 162 12.80 6.14 12.71
C ALA A 162 11.77 6.87 13.58
N ARG A 163 12.19 7.38 14.74
CA ARG A 163 11.36 8.17 15.65
C ARG A 163 10.81 9.43 14.96
N GLU A 164 11.64 10.15 14.23
CA GLU A 164 11.22 11.35 13.46
C GLU A 164 10.11 11.00 12.46
N LYS A 165 10.22 9.84 11.78
CA LYS A 165 9.18 9.40 10.84
C LYS A 165 7.86 9.08 11.52
N PHE A 166 7.89 8.31 12.60
CA PHE A 166 6.66 7.99 13.35
C PHE A 166 6.05 9.23 14.00
N GLN A 167 6.89 10.13 14.53
CA GLN A 167 6.40 11.38 15.11
C GLN A 167 5.75 12.28 14.05
N SER A 168 6.31 12.35 12.84
CA SER A 168 5.72 13.14 11.77
C SER A 168 4.31 12.65 11.36
N LEU A 169 4.05 11.34 11.41
CA LEU A 169 2.72 10.78 11.20
C LEU A 169 1.76 11.16 12.34
N PHE A 170 2.26 11.06 13.59
CA PHE A 170 1.48 11.42 14.77
C PHE A 170 1.08 12.89 14.77
N ASP A 171 2.05 13.78 14.52
CA ASP A 171 1.83 15.22 14.53
C ASP A 171 0.84 15.64 13.45
N PHE A 172 1.04 15.15 12.21
CA PHE A 172 0.13 15.41 11.12
C PHE A 172 -1.29 14.95 11.43
N ALA A 173 -1.45 13.70 11.82
CA ALA A 173 -2.77 13.13 12.06
C ALA A 173 -3.49 13.81 13.24
N SER A 174 -2.75 14.13 14.32
CA SER A 174 -3.31 14.86 15.46
C SER A 174 -3.76 16.28 15.10
N GLN A 175 -3.03 16.94 14.19
CA GLN A 175 -3.36 18.28 13.75
C GLN A 175 -4.57 18.33 12.84
N HIS A 176 -4.74 17.30 11.96
CA HIS A 176 -5.70 17.30 10.87
C HIS A 176 -6.94 16.42 11.07
N ILE A 177 -7.07 15.74 12.21
CA ILE A 177 -8.15 14.76 12.44
C ILE A 177 -9.55 15.38 12.43
N ASP A 178 -9.66 16.64 12.83
CA ASP A 178 -10.93 17.36 12.91
C ASP A 178 -11.11 18.41 11.79
N ASP A 179 -10.25 18.40 10.77
CA ASP A 179 -10.37 19.29 9.63
C ASP A 179 -11.66 18.95 8.85
N GLU A 180 -12.40 20.01 8.49
CA GLU A 180 -13.48 19.91 7.51
C GLU A 180 -12.86 19.85 6.11
N VAL A 181 -13.17 18.78 5.38
CA VAL A 181 -12.61 18.54 4.05
C VAL A 181 -13.68 18.81 3.00
N THR A 182 -13.38 19.74 2.13
CA THR A 182 -14.16 20.02 0.92
C THR A 182 -13.29 19.73 -0.31
N MET A 183 -13.89 19.21 -1.36
CA MET A 183 -13.20 18.95 -2.61
C MET A 183 -13.32 20.17 -3.52
N ASP A 184 -12.19 20.63 -4.04
CA ASP A 184 -12.15 21.62 -5.10
C ASP A 184 -12.25 20.93 -6.46
N TYR A 185 -13.42 21.00 -7.08
CA TYR A 185 -13.67 20.40 -8.40
C TYR A 185 -12.87 21.03 -9.54
N PHE A 186 -12.19 22.14 -9.30
CA PHE A 186 -11.30 22.79 -10.27
C PHE A 186 -9.82 22.39 -10.11
N ALA A 187 -9.51 21.52 -9.14
CA ALA A 187 -8.18 20.93 -9.04
C ALA A 187 -7.88 20.11 -10.30
N VAL A 188 -6.63 20.16 -10.74
CA VAL A 188 -6.13 19.53 -11.98
C VAL A 188 -6.30 18.00 -11.99
N SER A 189 -6.43 17.40 -10.81
CA SER A 189 -6.74 15.98 -10.64
C SER A 189 -8.25 15.84 -10.45
N LEU A 190 -8.90 15.19 -11.41
CA LEU A 190 -10.29 14.78 -11.19
C LEU A 190 -10.33 13.90 -9.95
N PRO A 191 -11.22 14.21 -8.98
CA PRO A 191 -11.48 13.28 -7.89
C PRO A 191 -11.96 11.95 -8.48
N ASP A 192 -11.74 10.86 -7.75
CA ASP A 192 -12.41 9.61 -8.06
C ASP A 192 -13.87 9.90 -8.36
N LEU A 193 -14.33 9.52 -9.54
CA LEU A 193 -15.74 9.66 -9.91
C LEU A 193 -16.54 8.77 -8.95
N LEU A 194 -17.04 9.37 -7.90
CA LEU A 194 -17.85 8.69 -6.90
C LEU A 194 -19.24 8.49 -7.47
N VAL A 195 -19.68 7.24 -7.50
CA VAL A 195 -21.05 6.89 -7.87
C VAL A 195 -22.05 7.30 -6.79
N TRP A 196 -21.56 7.54 -5.57
CA TRP A 196 -22.31 7.95 -4.39
C TRP A 196 -21.62 9.11 -3.69
N ASP A 197 -22.42 9.91 -2.98
CA ASP A 197 -21.90 10.96 -2.12
C ASP A 197 -21.02 10.36 -1.01
N GLU A 198 -19.77 10.77 -0.92
CA GLU A 198 -18.86 10.39 0.15
C GLU A 198 -18.65 11.60 1.09
N ASP A 199 -18.73 11.36 2.38
CA ASP A 199 -18.35 12.34 3.40
C ASP A 199 -16.84 12.37 3.55
N LEU A 200 -16.20 13.30 2.85
CA LEU A 200 -14.74 13.47 2.84
C LEU A 200 -14.16 13.81 4.21
N THR A 201 -14.92 14.53 5.05
CA THR A 201 -14.52 14.83 6.43
C THR A 201 -14.45 13.55 7.25
N LYS A 202 -15.42 12.64 7.06
CA LYS A 202 -15.43 11.33 7.70
C LYS A 202 -14.26 10.46 7.20
N ARG A 203 -13.98 10.51 5.89
CA ARG A 203 -12.83 9.82 5.27
C ARG A 203 -11.50 10.34 5.85
N ASN A 204 -11.32 11.66 5.91
CA ASN A 204 -10.14 12.27 6.53
C ASN A 204 -9.96 11.83 7.98
N ARG A 205 -11.03 11.87 8.79
CA ARG A 205 -10.98 11.43 10.18
C ARG A 205 -10.59 9.95 10.31
N ALA A 206 -11.10 9.08 9.44
CA ALA A 206 -10.72 7.66 9.41
C ALA A 206 -9.25 7.48 9.06
N ASN A 207 -8.75 8.20 8.04
CA ASN A 207 -7.34 8.20 7.64
C ASN A 207 -6.45 8.69 8.79
N CYS A 208 -6.76 9.83 9.42
CA CYS A 208 -5.97 10.34 10.54
C CYS A 208 -5.93 9.35 11.73
N LYS A 209 -7.04 8.70 12.06
CA LYS A 209 -7.05 7.64 13.10
C LYS A 209 -6.12 6.49 12.74
N HIS A 210 -6.16 6.04 11.49
CA HIS A 210 -5.26 4.98 11.01
C HIS A 210 -3.79 5.40 11.11
N LEU A 211 -3.45 6.63 10.71
CA LEU A 211 -2.08 7.15 10.85
C LEU A 211 -1.62 7.26 12.30
N LEU A 212 -2.51 7.67 13.23
CA LEU A 212 -2.21 7.65 14.66
C LEU A 212 -1.91 6.24 15.17
N ASP A 213 -2.68 5.25 14.74
CA ASP A 213 -2.43 3.85 15.11
C ASP A 213 -1.07 3.36 14.62
N LEU A 214 -0.70 3.66 13.38
CA LEU A 214 0.61 3.33 12.81
C LEU A 214 1.74 4.04 13.56
N ALA A 215 1.60 5.34 13.81
CA ALA A 215 2.57 6.12 14.55
C ALA A 215 2.80 5.57 15.96
N ASN A 216 1.73 5.29 16.70
CA ASN A 216 1.80 4.73 18.04
C ASN A 216 2.46 3.35 18.07
N LYS A 217 2.13 2.46 17.11
CA LYS A 217 2.80 1.16 16.93
C LYS A 217 4.30 1.33 16.69
N GLY A 218 4.67 2.26 15.81
CA GLY A 218 6.07 2.54 15.52
C GLY A 218 6.84 3.09 16.73
N LEU A 219 6.27 4.05 17.45
CA LEU A 219 6.89 4.62 18.65
C LEU A 219 7.02 3.59 19.80
N ALA A 220 6.00 2.76 20.01
CA ALA A 220 6.04 1.68 20.99
C ALA A 220 7.14 0.64 20.69
N LEU A 221 7.32 0.32 19.37
CA LEU A 221 8.39 -0.58 18.93
C LEU A 221 9.79 -0.05 19.31
N LEU A 222 10.00 1.28 19.26
CA LEU A 222 11.28 1.88 19.62
C LEU A 222 11.52 1.84 21.14
N GLN A 223 10.48 2.08 21.95
CA GLN A 223 10.58 2.06 23.41
C GLN A 223 10.92 0.66 23.95
N SER A 224 10.34 -0.39 23.38
CA SER A 224 10.59 -1.78 23.81
C SER A 224 12.05 -2.22 23.63
N LYS A 225 12.82 -1.58 22.75
CA LYS A 225 14.25 -1.85 22.52
C LYS A 225 15.19 -1.02 23.42
N GLU A 226 14.72 0.07 23.99
CA GLU A 226 15.51 0.92 24.93
C GLU A 226 15.54 0.32 26.35
N VAL A 227 14.66 -0.65 26.64
CA VAL A 227 14.51 -1.29 27.99
C VAL A 227 15.27 -2.63 28.06
N GLN A 228 15.83 -3.13 26.98
CA GLN A 228 16.68 -4.33 26.92
C GLN A 228 18.16 -3.98 26.78
#